data_73ff236d26d05107fd021b65cb6575b8
#
_entry.id   73ff236d26d05107fd021b65cb6575b8
#
_cell.length_a   1.000
_cell.length_b   1.000
_cell.length_c   1.000
_cell.angle_alpha   90.00
_cell.angle_beta   90.00
_cell.angle_gamma   90.00
#
_symmetry.space_group_name_H-M   'P 1'
#
loop_
_entity.id
_entity.type
_entity.pdbx_description
1 polymer ?
#
loop_
_entity_poly.entity_id
_entity_poly.type
_entity_poly.pdbx_seq_one_letter_code
_entity_poly.pdbx_strand_id
1 'polypeptide(L)'
;KEDNNTFKVVYLNEDGNISQKGFIKNNKLHGKWSSFNKTGIKIISGQYKKGKKVGKWIFRNEGKVKEVEYADNTIINVVDWDTPVTIATVND
;
A
#
# COMPACT_ATOMS: atom_id res chain seq x y z
N LYS A 1 -4.03 -12.26 24.16
CA LYS A 1 -4.17 -11.82 24.18
C LYS A 1 -3.98 -10.91 23.52
N GLU A 2 -4.24 -10.55 23.27
CA GLU A 2 -4.15 -9.88 22.51
C GLU A 2 -3.46 -8.85 22.55
N ASP A 3 -3.32 -8.30 21.85
CA ASP A 3 -2.49 -7.36 21.64
C ASP A 3 -2.99 -6.07 22.07
N ASN A 4 -2.77 -5.68 23.24
CA ASN A 4 -3.27 -4.46 23.75
C ASN A 4 -2.52 -3.26 23.27
N ASN A 5 -1.42 -3.46 22.56
CA ASN A 5 -0.60 -2.35 22.10
C ASN A 5 -0.77 -2.04 20.62
N THR A 6 -1.82 -2.58 20.02
CA THR A 6 -2.06 -2.34 18.59
C THR A 6 -3.19 -1.35 18.44
N PHE A 7 -2.96 -0.30 17.66
CA PHE A 7 -3.94 0.74 17.44
C PHE A 7 -4.13 0.96 15.95
N LYS A 8 -5.37 1.20 15.56
CA LYS A 8 -5.67 1.55 14.19
C LYS A 8 -5.42 3.03 14.02
N VAL A 9 -4.80 3.40 12.90
CA VAL A 9 -4.50 4.79 12.62
C VAL A 9 -5.12 5.18 11.32
N VAL A 10 -5.72 6.35 11.28
CA VAL A 10 -6.35 6.86 10.07
C VAL A 10 -5.93 8.29 9.91
N TYR A 11 -5.43 8.64 8.72
CA TYR A 11 -5.07 10.02 8.41
C TYR A 11 -6.07 10.57 7.43
N LEU A 12 -6.55 11.78 7.68
CA LEU A 12 -7.54 12.42 6.81
C LEU A 12 -6.90 13.53 6.01
N ASN A 13 -7.42 13.77 4.81
CA ASN A 13 -6.93 14.89 4.03
C ASN A 13 -7.77 16.12 4.39
N GLU A 14 -7.54 17.22 3.71
CA GLU A 14 -8.21 18.47 4.02
C GLU A 14 -9.71 18.39 3.91
N ASP A 15 -10.20 17.51 3.05
CA ASP A 15 -11.64 17.38 2.83
C ASP A 15 -12.28 16.42 3.82
N GLY A 16 -11.52 15.89 4.75
CA GLY A 16 -12.06 14.96 5.73
C GLY A 16 -12.13 13.52 5.26
N ASN A 17 -11.58 13.22 4.09
CA ASN A 17 -11.58 11.85 3.59
C ASN A 17 -10.31 11.13 3.99
N ILE A 18 -10.37 9.81 4.07
CA ILE A 18 -9.21 9.03 4.46
C ILE A 18 -8.15 9.09 3.38
N SER A 19 -6.94 9.50 3.75
CA SER A 19 -5.83 9.49 2.82
C SER A 19 -4.91 8.29 3.07
N GLN A 20 -4.82 7.84 4.32
CA GLN A 20 -3.99 6.70 4.66
C GLN A 20 -4.56 6.00 5.86
N LYS A 21 -4.35 4.70 5.97
CA LYS A 21 -4.75 3.99 7.18
C LYS A 21 -3.87 2.77 7.38
N GLY A 22 -3.72 2.40 8.63
CA GLY A 22 -2.89 1.27 8.98
C GLY A 22 -2.95 1.04 10.47
N PHE A 23 -1.91 0.39 10.98
CA PHE A 23 -1.86 0.03 12.39
C PHE A 23 -0.51 0.36 12.98
N ILE A 24 -0.52 0.65 14.27
CA ILE A 24 0.69 0.89 15.03
C ILE A 24 0.69 -0.09 16.19
N LYS A 25 1.81 -0.76 16.38
CA LYS A 25 1.98 -1.69 17.48
C LYS A 25 3.30 -1.35 18.14
N ASN A 26 3.28 -1.13 19.44
CA ASN A 26 4.49 -0.76 20.19
C ASN A 26 5.19 0.44 19.55
N ASN A 27 4.38 1.44 19.18
CA ASN A 27 4.87 2.69 18.61
C ASN A 27 5.52 2.55 17.23
N LYS A 28 5.27 1.47 16.53
CA LYS A 28 5.81 1.28 15.19
C LYS A 28 4.71 0.81 14.26
N LEU A 29 4.82 1.21 13.00
CA LEU A 29 3.86 0.74 12.01
C LEU A 29 3.95 -0.78 11.92
N HIS A 30 2.81 -1.44 11.86
CA HIS A 30 2.77 -2.88 11.87
C HIS A 30 1.48 -3.37 11.22
N GLY A 31 1.59 -4.34 10.31
CA GLY A 31 0.41 -4.88 9.65
C GLY A 31 0.06 -4.15 8.38
N LYS A 32 -1.17 -4.27 7.94
CA LYS A 32 -1.59 -3.72 6.67
C LYS A 32 -1.54 -2.21 6.63
N TRP A 33 -1.15 -1.68 5.48
CA TRP A 33 -1.10 -0.26 5.24
C TRP A 33 -1.77 0.05 3.92
N SER A 34 -2.55 1.12 3.86
CA SER A 34 -3.23 1.53 2.63
C SER A 34 -3.16 3.04 2.47
N SER A 35 -3.03 3.48 1.22
CA SER A 35 -3.11 4.91 0.90
C SER A 35 -4.15 5.10 -0.19
N PHE A 36 -4.82 6.23 -0.18
CA PHE A 36 -5.92 6.51 -1.09
C PHE A 36 -5.72 7.87 -1.75
N ASN A 37 -6.23 8.01 -2.97
CA ASN A 37 -6.15 9.31 -3.63
C ASN A 37 -7.38 10.13 -3.23
N LYS A 38 -7.51 11.31 -3.79
CA LYS A 38 -8.58 12.22 -3.40
C LYS A 38 -9.96 11.69 -3.68
N THR A 39 -10.09 10.78 -4.63
CA THR A 39 -11.40 10.23 -4.95
C THR A 39 -11.69 8.97 -4.18
N GLY A 40 -10.82 8.61 -3.24
CA GLY A 40 -11.08 7.43 -2.39
C GLY A 40 -10.62 6.11 -2.97
N ILE A 41 -9.87 6.14 -4.06
CA ILE A 41 -9.38 4.91 -4.66
C ILE A 41 -8.07 4.52 -4.00
N LYS A 42 -7.95 3.27 -3.63
CA LYS A 42 -6.74 2.78 -2.99
C LYS A 42 -5.60 2.76 -4.02
N ILE A 43 -4.54 3.48 -3.75
CA ILE A 43 -3.42 3.57 -4.67
C ILE A 43 -2.17 2.88 -4.17
N ILE A 44 -2.08 2.60 -2.87
CA ILE A 44 -0.95 1.89 -2.32
C ILE A 44 -1.45 0.91 -1.29
N SER A 45 -0.93 -0.32 -1.33
CA SER A 45 -1.22 -1.27 -0.27
C SER A 45 0.05 -2.06 0.02
N GLY A 46 0.25 -2.40 1.27
CA GLY A 46 1.43 -3.14 1.67
C GLY A 46 1.34 -3.56 3.11
N GLN A 47 2.46 -3.93 3.66
CA GLN A 47 2.54 -4.38 5.04
C GLN A 47 3.80 -3.91 5.70
N TYR A 48 3.68 -3.60 6.98
CA TYR A 48 4.82 -3.26 7.81
C TYR A 48 4.99 -4.33 8.88
N LYS A 49 6.22 -4.52 9.32
CA LYS A 49 6.49 -5.37 10.44
C LYS A 49 7.56 -4.65 11.26
N LYS A 50 7.20 -4.29 12.48
CA LYS A 50 8.11 -3.58 13.38
C LYS A 50 8.70 -2.33 12.73
N GLY A 51 7.87 -1.61 12.02
CA GLY A 51 8.27 -0.35 11.39
C GLY A 51 8.94 -0.47 10.05
N LYS A 52 9.11 -1.68 9.53
CA LYS A 52 9.79 -1.88 8.26
C LYS A 52 8.85 -2.47 7.22
N LYS A 53 9.06 -2.08 5.99
CA LYS A 53 8.25 -2.62 4.90
C LYS A 53 8.63 -4.07 4.66
N VAL A 54 7.62 -4.93 4.53
CA VAL A 54 7.84 -6.34 4.23
C VAL A 54 6.81 -6.81 3.22
N GLY A 55 7.14 -7.85 2.49
CA GLY A 55 6.19 -8.46 1.56
C GLY A 55 5.96 -7.64 0.33
N LYS A 56 4.87 -7.90 -0.34
CA LYS A 56 4.58 -7.25 -1.61
C LYS A 56 3.80 -5.98 -1.40
N TRP A 57 4.30 -4.90 -1.98
CA TRP A 57 3.66 -3.60 -1.96
C TRP A 57 3.17 -3.29 -3.36
N ILE A 58 1.94 -2.86 -3.47
CA ILE A 58 1.32 -2.56 -4.76
C ILE A 58 1.13 -1.07 -4.87
N PHE A 59 1.62 -0.50 -5.96
CA PHE A 59 1.46 0.93 -6.24
C PHE A 59 0.67 1.07 -7.53
N ARG A 60 -0.41 1.84 -7.50
CA ARG A 60 -1.25 2.05 -8.68
C ARG A 60 -1.24 3.52 -9.06
N ASN A 61 -1.10 3.78 -10.34
CA ASN A 61 -1.09 5.14 -10.80
C ASN A 61 -1.56 5.19 -12.24
N GLU A 62 -2.75 5.73 -12.45
CA GLU A 62 -3.25 5.97 -13.80
C GLU A 62 -3.13 4.76 -14.71
N GLY A 63 -3.69 3.68 -14.29
CA GLY A 63 -3.70 2.47 -15.10
C GLY A 63 -2.44 1.65 -15.04
N LYS A 64 -1.45 2.12 -14.34
CA LYS A 64 -0.22 1.36 -14.20
C LYS A 64 -0.13 0.78 -12.81
N VAL A 65 0.42 -0.40 -12.72
CA VAL A 65 0.58 -1.08 -11.43
C VAL A 65 2.01 -1.52 -11.28
N LYS A 66 2.61 -1.22 -10.16
CA LYS A 66 3.95 -1.66 -9.85
C LYS A 66 3.89 -2.46 -8.56
N GLU A 67 4.53 -3.60 -8.57
CA GLU A 67 4.63 -4.44 -7.38
C GLU A 67 6.07 -4.43 -6.92
N VAL A 68 6.30 -4.09 -5.68
CA VAL A 68 7.65 -4.05 -5.13
C VAL A 68 7.67 -4.97 -3.92
N GLU A 69 8.58 -5.91 -3.91
CA GLU A 69 8.68 -6.81 -2.77
C GLU A 69 9.81 -6.37 -1.88
N TYR A 70 9.52 -6.30 -0.59
CA TYR A 70 10.48 -5.82 0.40
C TYR A 70 10.82 -6.89 1.42
N ALA A 71 12.07 -6.86 1.88
CA ALA A 71 12.47 -7.62 3.05
C ALA A 71 13.12 -6.60 3.96
N ASP A 72 12.44 -6.26 5.06
CA ASP A 72 12.94 -5.29 6.04
C ASP A 72 13.42 -3.99 5.39
N ASN A 73 12.54 -3.36 4.63
CA ASN A 73 12.81 -2.10 3.93
C ASN A 73 13.74 -2.22 2.72
N THR A 74 14.25 -3.41 2.45
CA THR A 74 15.14 -3.60 1.31
C THR A 74 14.33 -4.13 0.15
N ILE A 75 14.47 -3.53 -1.02
CA ILE A 75 13.76 -3.99 -2.20
C ILE A 75 14.44 -5.24 -2.71
N ILE A 76 13.69 -6.32 -2.85
CA ILE A 76 14.25 -7.57 -3.34
C ILE A 76 13.66 -7.97 -4.69
N ASN A 77 12.59 -7.33 -5.12
CA ASN A 77 12.02 -7.63 -6.44
C ASN A 77 11.08 -6.51 -6.86
N VAL A 78 11.03 -6.23 -8.15
CA VAL A 78 10.14 -5.21 -8.70
C VAL A 78 9.52 -5.76 -9.98
N VAL A 79 8.20 -5.64 -10.08
CA VAL A 79 7.49 -6.04 -11.27
C VAL A 79 6.63 -4.87 -11.70
N ASP A 80 6.75 -4.47 -12.95
CA ASP A 80 5.94 -3.42 -13.51
C ASP A 80 4.90 -4.03 -14.41
N TRP A 81 3.64 -3.69 -14.16
CA TRP A 81 2.54 -4.18 -14.97
C TRP A 81 2.01 -2.99 -15.76
N ASP A 82 2.20 -3.03 -17.06
CA ASP A 82 1.63 -1.98 -17.87
C ASP A 82 0.16 -2.20 -17.99
N THR A 83 -0.54 -1.15 -18.33
CA THR A 83 -1.92 -1.22 -18.53
C THR A 83 -2.29 -2.20 -19.55
N PRO A 84 -3.22 -2.95 -19.31
CA PRO A 84 -3.69 -3.93 -20.21
C PRO A 84 -4.21 -3.34 -21.47
N VAL A 85 -4.49 -2.14 -21.47
CA VAL A 85 -4.96 -1.56 -22.63
C VAL A 85 -4.09 -1.88 -23.73
N THR A 86 -2.89 -1.99 -23.48
CA THR A 86 -2.02 -2.26 -24.54
C THR A 86 -2.29 -3.55 -25.13
N ILE A 87 -2.87 -4.38 -24.42
CA ILE A 87 -3.14 -5.61 -24.94
C ILE A 87 -4.33 -5.58 -25.68
N ALA A 88 -5.20 -4.80 -25.30
CA ALA A 88 -6.43 -4.79 -25.98
C ALA A 88 -6.28 -4.52 -27.35
N THR A 89 -5.31 -3.94 -27.61
CA THR A 89 -5.18 -3.66 -28.91
C THR A 89 -4.84 -4.74 -29.65
N VAL A 90 -4.69 -5.52 -29.15
CA VAL A 90 -4.36 -6.49 -29.81
C VAL A 90 -5.13 -7.08 -30.52
N ASN A 91 -5.50 -7.02 -30.66
CA ASN A 91 -6.12 -7.69 -31.23
C ASN A 91 -6.57 -7.66 -32.09
N ASP A 92 -6.42 -7.08 -31.98
CA ASP A 92 -6.80 -7.10 -32.76
C ASP A 92 -6.85 -7.22 -33.39
#